data_797473197089281431b3d0df86338850
#
_entry.id   797473197089281431b3d0df86338850
#
_cell.length_a   1.000
_cell.length_b   1.000
_cell.length_c   1.000
_cell.angle_alpha   90.00
_cell.angle_beta   90.00
_cell.angle_gamma   90.00
#
_symmetry.space_group_name_H-M   'P 1'
#
loop_
_entity.id
_entity.type
_entity.pdbx_description
1 polymer ?
#
loop_
_entity_poly.entity_id
_entity_poly.type
_entity_poly.pdbx_seq_one_letter_code
_entity_poly.pdbx_strand_id
1 'polypeptide(L)'
;ILKITEKDLSTKSHLGWSGIAFFTNNYIFKIIEKLNPSKRGEFEITDAFNLTLTNNVKIGNFTCEGYVDAGTISGLLELNKIILNQEKTVIQNNSIINSPVYIGKRCNIGKNVKLGPFVSIGDDVYLGDDVTLKNSVILNNSKILPKEEIFDSVVDDCGNIIH
;
A
#
# COMPACT_ATOMS: atom_id res chain seq x y z
N ILE A 1 5.31 -15.81 -22.23
CA ILE A 1 4.60 -14.53 -22.49
C ILE A 1 4.80 -14.17 -23.96
N LEU A 2 3.72 -13.75 -24.64
CA LEU A 2 3.76 -13.33 -26.05
C LEU A 2 3.64 -11.81 -26.19
N LYS A 3 2.90 -11.18 -25.28
CA LYS A 3 2.67 -9.73 -25.25
C LYS A 3 2.20 -9.31 -23.86
N ILE A 4 2.51 -8.09 -23.49
CA ILE A 4 1.97 -7.45 -22.29
C ILE A 4 1.33 -6.13 -22.73
N THR A 5 0.14 -5.83 -22.22
CA THR A 5 -0.59 -4.58 -22.54
C THR A 5 -0.82 -3.78 -21.29
N GLU A 6 -0.62 -2.45 -21.39
CA GLU A 6 -0.86 -1.52 -20.30
C GLU A 6 -2.29 -0.99 -20.37
N LYS A 7 -3.07 -1.19 -19.30
CA LYS A 7 -4.44 -0.67 -19.14
C LYS A 7 -5.36 -0.86 -20.38
N ASP A 8 -5.20 -1.99 -21.06
CA ASP A 8 -5.98 -2.32 -22.25
C ASP A 8 -7.27 -3.06 -21.85
N LEU A 9 -8.38 -2.35 -21.87
CA LEU A 9 -9.69 -2.89 -21.52
C LEU A 9 -10.22 -3.93 -22.54
N SER A 10 -9.61 -4.03 -23.73
CA SER A 10 -10.00 -4.99 -24.77
C SER A 10 -9.30 -6.35 -24.61
N THR A 11 -8.34 -6.47 -23.70
CA THR A 11 -7.60 -7.72 -23.48
C THR A 11 -8.51 -8.84 -22.98
N LYS A 12 -8.32 -10.04 -23.52
CA LYS A 12 -8.99 -11.26 -23.04
C LYS A 12 -8.20 -11.99 -21.95
N SER A 13 -7.01 -11.50 -21.61
CA SER A 13 -6.18 -12.10 -20.57
C SER A 13 -6.75 -11.77 -19.18
N HIS A 14 -6.77 -12.78 -18.32
CA HIS A 14 -7.09 -12.63 -16.89
C HIS A 14 -5.83 -12.55 -16.01
N LEU A 15 -4.63 -12.49 -16.63
CA LEU A 15 -3.37 -12.35 -15.91
C LEU A 15 -3.00 -10.87 -15.83
N GLY A 16 -2.86 -10.37 -14.61
CA GLY A 16 -2.31 -9.05 -14.32
C GLY A 16 -0.84 -9.15 -13.88
N TRP A 17 -0.06 -8.13 -14.15
CA TRP A 17 1.29 -8.04 -13.61
C TRP A 17 1.28 -7.43 -12.21
N SER A 18 1.88 -8.14 -11.26
CA SER A 18 1.93 -7.73 -9.85
C SER A 18 3.04 -6.72 -9.51
N GLY A 19 3.75 -6.19 -10.51
CA GLY A 19 4.85 -5.26 -10.29
C GLY A 19 6.19 -5.92 -9.97
N ILE A 20 6.28 -7.25 -9.92
CA ILE A 20 7.52 -7.97 -9.60
C ILE A 20 8.10 -8.60 -10.86
N ALA A 21 9.39 -8.36 -11.13
CA ALA A 21 10.13 -8.98 -12.22
C ALA A 21 11.54 -9.36 -11.77
N PHE A 22 12.03 -10.49 -12.25
CA PHE A 22 13.40 -10.95 -12.04
C PHE A 22 14.17 -10.93 -13.37
N PHE A 23 15.35 -10.36 -13.37
CA PHE A 23 16.22 -10.25 -14.52
C PHE A 23 17.50 -11.04 -14.28
N THR A 24 17.87 -11.91 -15.24
CA THR A 24 19.08 -12.73 -15.14
C THR A 24 20.37 -11.95 -15.44
N ASN A 25 20.23 -10.77 -16.04
CA ASN A 25 21.35 -9.88 -16.40
C ASN A 25 20.89 -8.43 -16.56
N ASN A 26 21.81 -7.54 -16.90
CA ASN A 26 21.56 -6.10 -17.06
C ASN A 26 20.93 -5.73 -18.42
N TYR A 27 20.42 -6.67 -19.20
CA TYR A 27 19.87 -6.42 -20.53
C TYR A 27 18.69 -5.44 -20.49
N ILE A 28 17.86 -5.53 -19.45
CA ILE A 28 16.69 -4.66 -19.28
C ILE A 28 17.07 -3.16 -19.26
N PHE A 29 18.18 -2.79 -18.66
CA PHE A 29 18.63 -1.39 -18.63
C PHE A 29 18.94 -0.85 -20.02
N LYS A 30 19.55 -1.68 -20.90
CA LYS A 30 19.81 -1.35 -22.31
C LYS A 30 18.51 -1.20 -23.11
N ILE A 31 17.45 -1.88 -22.71
CA ILE A 31 16.13 -1.77 -23.33
C ILE A 31 15.42 -0.49 -22.85
N ILE A 32 15.46 -0.19 -21.54
CA ILE A 32 14.85 1.02 -20.97
C ILE A 32 15.42 2.30 -21.62
N GLU A 33 16.71 2.35 -21.89
CA GLU A 33 17.35 3.47 -22.58
C GLU A 33 16.82 3.74 -23.99
N LYS A 34 16.14 2.76 -24.61
CA LYS A 34 15.57 2.85 -25.95
C LYS A 34 14.07 3.13 -25.96
N LEU A 35 13.44 3.24 -24.79
CA LEU A 35 12.01 3.52 -24.72
C LEU A 35 11.70 4.95 -25.14
N ASN A 36 10.54 5.10 -25.73
CA ASN A 36 9.90 6.39 -25.94
C ASN A 36 8.69 6.50 -25.01
N PRO A 37 8.28 7.71 -24.63
CA PRO A 37 7.05 7.89 -23.90
C PRO A 37 5.85 7.30 -24.63
N SER A 38 4.97 6.65 -23.91
CA SER A 38 3.71 6.10 -24.42
C SER A 38 2.77 7.22 -24.87
N LYS A 39 1.61 6.88 -25.44
CA LYS A 39 0.55 7.85 -25.78
C LYS A 39 0.06 8.65 -24.55
N ARG A 40 0.34 8.15 -23.35
CA ARG A 40 0.02 8.81 -22.07
C ARG A 40 1.12 9.75 -21.59
N GLY A 41 2.23 9.84 -22.32
CA GLY A 41 3.40 10.64 -21.93
C GLY A 41 4.27 9.99 -20.85
N GLU A 42 4.04 8.73 -20.52
CA GLU A 42 4.77 7.98 -19.48
C GLU A 42 5.70 6.95 -20.10
N PHE A 43 6.83 6.66 -19.44
CA PHE A 43 7.67 5.51 -19.78
C PHE A 43 7.08 4.26 -19.13
N GLU A 44 6.60 3.33 -19.94
CA GLU A 44 5.93 2.12 -19.47
C GLU A 44 6.93 0.94 -19.42
N ILE A 45 7.03 0.30 -18.26
CA ILE A 45 7.87 -0.90 -18.14
C ILE A 45 7.33 -2.06 -19.00
N THR A 46 6.04 -2.08 -19.26
CA THR A 46 5.39 -3.05 -20.15
C THR A 46 5.88 -2.92 -21.58
N ASP A 47 6.23 -1.71 -22.05
CA ASP A 47 6.85 -1.49 -23.35
C ASP A 47 8.29 -2.02 -23.38
N ALA A 48 9.04 -1.92 -22.27
CA ALA A 48 10.35 -2.57 -22.17
C ALA A 48 10.26 -4.10 -22.31
N PHE A 49 9.26 -4.72 -21.68
CA PHE A 49 9.04 -6.16 -21.83
C PHE A 49 8.67 -6.52 -23.27
N ASN A 50 7.80 -5.76 -23.93
CA ASN A 50 7.44 -6.01 -25.32
C ASN A 50 8.64 -5.83 -26.25
N LEU A 51 9.46 -4.81 -26.05
CA LEU A 51 10.69 -4.61 -26.82
C LEU A 51 11.71 -5.75 -26.58
N THR A 52 11.74 -6.29 -25.37
CA THR A 52 12.54 -7.47 -25.04
C THR A 52 12.05 -8.69 -25.81
N LEU A 53 10.75 -8.91 -25.89
CA LEU A 53 10.15 -10.01 -26.66
C LEU A 53 10.44 -9.89 -28.17
N THR A 54 10.37 -8.68 -28.75
CA THR A 54 10.69 -8.45 -30.16
C THR A 54 12.16 -8.73 -30.49
N ASN A 55 13.06 -8.66 -29.51
CA ASN A 55 14.47 -9.07 -29.64
C ASN A 55 14.71 -10.56 -29.40
N ASN A 56 13.65 -11.38 -29.46
CA ASN A 56 13.70 -12.85 -29.25
C ASN A 56 14.22 -13.29 -27.87
N VAL A 57 14.16 -12.43 -26.88
CA VAL A 57 14.47 -12.80 -25.49
C VAL A 57 13.21 -13.39 -24.85
N LYS A 58 13.33 -14.56 -24.28
CA LYS A 58 12.21 -15.26 -23.65
C LYS A 58 11.88 -14.62 -22.31
N ILE A 59 10.60 -14.36 -22.09
CA ILE A 59 10.06 -13.94 -20.80
C ILE A 59 9.15 -15.05 -20.29
N GLY A 60 9.51 -15.63 -19.15
CA GLY A 60 8.68 -16.56 -18.41
C GLY A 60 7.69 -15.81 -17.49
N ASN A 61 6.78 -16.54 -16.90
CA ASN A 61 5.90 -16.03 -15.84
C ASN A 61 5.77 -17.07 -14.73
N PHE A 62 5.49 -16.59 -13.55
CA PHE A 62 4.98 -17.38 -12.43
C PHE A 62 3.75 -16.66 -11.87
N THR A 63 2.84 -17.42 -11.33
CA THR A 63 1.62 -16.87 -10.70
C THR A 63 1.80 -16.85 -9.19
N CYS A 64 1.31 -15.82 -8.55
CA CYS A 64 1.20 -15.73 -7.09
C CYS A 64 -0.28 -15.78 -6.69
N GLU A 65 -0.55 -16.32 -5.51
CA GLU A 65 -1.87 -16.28 -4.89
C GLU A 65 -1.98 -15.00 -4.07
N GLY A 66 -2.93 -14.16 -4.43
CA GLY A 66 -3.20 -12.88 -3.76
C GLY A 66 -2.35 -11.72 -4.28
N TYR A 67 -3.01 -10.63 -4.49
CA TYR A 67 -2.43 -9.33 -4.84
C TYR A 67 -3.33 -8.23 -4.29
N VAL A 68 -2.75 -7.26 -3.62
CA VAL A 68 -3.45 -6.06 -3.16
C VAL A 68 -2.67 -4.84 -3.67
N ASP A 69 -3.36 -3.98 -4.40
CA ASP A 69 -2.79 -2.72 -4.87
C ASP A 69 -2.95 -1.64 -3.79
N ALA A 70 -1.85 -1.28 -3.14
CA ALA A 70 -1.82 -0.20 -2.15
C ALA A 70 -1.66 1.20 -2.78
N GLY A 71 -1.81 1.34 -4.10
CA GLY A 71 -1.74 2.62 -4.81
C GLY A 71 -2.96 3.52 -4.60
N THR A 72 -3.98 3.05 -3.88
CA THR A 72 -5.18 3.82 -3.49
C THR A 72 -5.39 3.74 -1.99
N ILE A 73 -6.13 4.69 -1.42
CA ILE A 73 -6.46 4.67 0.02
C ILE A 73 -7.22 3.40 0.40
N SER A 74 -8.21 3.02 -0.41
CA SER A 74 -8.97 1.78 -0.19
C SER A 74 -8.10 0.53 -0.24
N GLY A 75 -7.16 0.45 -1.19
CA GLY A 75 -6.20 -0.65 -1.27
C GLY A 75 -5.24 -0.69 -0.08
N LEU A 76 -4.76 0.47 0.38
CA LEU A 76 -3.92 0.56 1.57
C LEU A 76 -4.66 0.09 2.83
N LEU A 77 -5.93 0.49 3.00
CA LEU A 77 -6.75 0.05 4.13
C LEU A 77 -7.07 -1.45 4.07
N GLU A 78 -7.28 -2.00 2.87
CA GLU A 78 -7.46 -3.44 2.68
C GLU A 78 -6.18 -4.22 3.05
N LEU A 79 -5.02 -3.75 2.57
CA LEU A 79 -3.73 -4.33 2.93
C LEU A 79 -3.49 -4.27 4.43
N ASN A 80 -3.82 -3.15 5.08
CA ASN A 80 -3.74 -2.99 6.53
C ASN A 80 -4.56 -4.06 7.27
N LYS A 81 -5.79 -4.33 6.82
CA LYS A 81 -6.62 -5.41 7.42
C LYS A 81 -5.97 -6.79 7.28
N ILE A 82 -5.43 -7.09 6.11
CA ILE A 82 -4.77 -8.38 5.85
C ILE A 82 -3.58 -8.56 6.79
N ILE A 83 -2.71 -7.55 6.91
CA ILE A 83 -1.51 -7.61 7.76
C ILE A 83 -1.92 -7.73 9.24
N LEU A 84 -2.83 -6.89 9.71
CA LEU A 84 -3.25 -6.88 11.11
C LEU A 84 -3.92 -8.19 11.54
N ASN A 85 -4.60 -8.90 10.64
CA ASN A 85 -5.17 -10.22 10.96
C ASN A 85 -4.09 -11.30 11.15
N GLN A 86 -2.87 -11.09 10.69
CA GLN A 86 -1.74 -12.02 10.84
C GLN A 86 -0.87 -11.69 12.08
N GLU A 87 -0.97 -10.47 12.58
CA GLU A 87 -0.16 -9.96 13.69
C GLU A 87 -0.89 -10.03 15.03
N LYS A 88 -0.11 -10.16 16.12
CA LYS A 88 -0.67 -10.06 17.48
C LYS A 88 -0.81 -8.59 17.86
N THR A 89 -1.99 -8.20 18.31
CA THR A 89 -2.25 -6.85 18.83
C THR A 89 -1.35 -6.56 20.04
N VAL A 90 -0.64 -5.45 20.00
CA VAL A 90 0.11 -4.93 21.15
C VAL A 90 -0.81 -4.00 21.93
N ILE A 91 -1.10 -4.34 23.20
CA ILE A 91 -1.98 -3.56 24.07
C ILE A 91 -1.14 -2.62 24.92
N GLN A 92 -1.42 -1.32 24.89
CA GLN A 92 -0.93 -0.34 25.85
C GLN A 92 -2.05 0.08 26.81
N ASN A 93 -1.69 0.29 28.09
CA ASN A 93 -2.64 0.58 29.19
C ASN A 93 -3.40 1.91 28.96
N ASN A 94 -4.65 1.96 29.40
CA ASN A 94 -5.59 3.09 29.43
C ASN A 94 -6.39 3.40 28.16
N SER A 95 -6.40 2.52 27.17
CA SER A 95 -7.22 2.69 25.96
C SER A 95 -8.26 1.58 25.84
N ILE A 96 -9.41 1.87 25.25
CA ILE A 96 -10.40 0.84 24.86
C ILE A 96 -9.98 0.33 23.49
N ILE A 97 -9.42 -0.89 23.45
CA ILE A 97 -8.90 -1.48 22.21
C ILE A 97 -9.84 -2.58 21.74
N ASN A 98 -10.33 -2.41 20.52
CA ASN A 98 -11.06 -3.45 19.77
C ASN A 98 -10.11 -3.99 18.68
N SER A 99 -9.54 -5.17 18.93
CA SER A 99 -8.56 -5.79 18.02
C SER A 99 -9.13 -6.13 16.63
N PRO A 100 -8.27 -6.20 15.58
CA PRO A 100 -6.82 -6.03 15.62
C PRO A 100 -6.40 -4.56 15.55
N VAL A 101 -5.35 -4.21 16.31
CA VAL A 101 -4.74 -2.86 16.38
C VAL A 101 -3.23 -3.01 16.47
N TYR A 102 -2.48 -2.21 15.74
CA TYR A 102 -1.04 -2.04 15.88
C TYR A 102 -0.72 -0.63 16.39
N ILE A 103 0.20 -0.53 17.34
CA ILE A 103 0.69 0.75 17.88
C ILE A 103 2.22 0.73 17.82
N GLY A 104 2.77 1.69 17.12
CA GLY A 104 4.21 1.90 16.98
C GLY A 104 4.88 2.34 18.28
N LYS A 105 6.14 2.69 18.18
CA LYS A 105 6.98 3.09 19.31
C LYS A 105 6.80 4.57 19.63
N ARG A 106 7.04 4.93 20.93
CA ARG A 106 7.07 6.33 21.41
C ARG A 106 5.78 7.12 21.15
N CYS A 107 4.66 6.42 21.01
CA CYS A 107 3.36 7.06 20.87
C CYS A 107 2.91 7.64 22.22
N ASN A 108 2.33 8.83 22.19
CA ASN A 108 1.67 9.46 23.32
C ASN A 108 0.16 9.36 23.13
N ILE A 109 -0.49 8.53 23.93
CA ILE A 109 -1.93 8.23 23.82
C ILE A 109 -2.65 8.85 25.01
N GLY A 110 -3.59 9.75 24.71
CA GLY A 110 -4.41 10.44 25.69
C GLY A 110 -5.39 9.52 26.44
N LYS A 111 -6.23 10.12 27.26
CA LYS A 111 -7.25 9.40 28.05
C LYS A 111 -8.46 9.06 27.19
N ASN A 112 -9.16 7.98 27.54
CA ASN A 112 -10.40 7.53 26.92
C ASN A 112 -10.31 7.30 25.40
N VAL A 113 -9.12 7.08 24.85
CA VAL A 113 -8.92 6.82 23.42
C VAL A 113 -9.52 5.46 23.07
N LYS A 114 -10.29 5.42 21.97
CA LYS A 114 -10.92 4.21 21.44
C LYS A 114 -10.26 3.83 20.12
N LEU A 115 -9.68 2.63 20.06
CA LEU A 115 -8.94 2.14 18.90
C LEU A 115 -9.53 0.86 18.34
N GLY A 116 -9.68 0.81 17.04
CA GLY A 116 -10.01 -0.39 16.29
C GLY A 116 -11.51 -0.63 16.02
N PRO A 117 -11.80 -1.70 15.29
CA PRO A 117 -10.81 -2.63 14.72
C PRO A 117 -10.07 -2.04 13.51
N PHE A 118 -8.97 -2.72 13.14
CA PHE A 118 -8.16 -2.42 11.94
C PHE A 118 -7.49 -1.05 11.98
N VAL A 119 -6.89 -0.69 13.09
CA VAL A 119 -6.12 0.55 13.24
C VAL A 119 -4.64 0.24 13.31
N SER A 120 -3.84 0.90 12.47
CA SER A 120 -2.38 0.94 12.57
C SER A 120 -1.92 2.35 12.91
N ILE A 121 -1.13 2.47 13.96
CA ILE A 121 -0.54 3.72 14.42
C ILE A 121 0.98 3.60 14.27
N GLY A 122 1.58 4.51 13.53
CA GLY A 122 3.03 4.59 13.31
C GLY A 122 3.81 5.00 14.56
N ASP A 123 5.10 5.23 14.39
CA ASP A 123 5.98 5.68 15.47
C ASP A 123 5.80 7.20 15.75
N ASP A 124 6.07 7.60 17.01
CA ASP A 124 6.09 9.00 17.43
C ASP A 124 4.75 9.76 17.23
N VAL A 125 3.63 9.02 17.23
CA VAL A 125 2.29 9.59 17.06
C VAL A 125 1.76 10.14 18.38
N TYR A 126 1.10 11.31 18.30
CA TYR A 126 0.33 11.89 19.41
C TYR A 126 -1.17 11.76 19.16
N LEU A 127 -1.89 11.14 20.09
CA LEU A 127 -3.34 11.11 20.12
C LEU A 127 -3.84 11.88 21.34
N GLY A 128 -4.69 12.88 21.12
CA GLY A 128 -5.35 13.62 22.19
C GLY A 128 -6.36 12.79 22.98
N ASP A 129 -6.92 13.37 24.05
CA ASP A 129 -7.96 12.74 24.85
C ASP A 129 -9.25 12.53 24.04
N ASP A 130 -9.99 11.45 24.33
CA ASP A 130 -11.29 11.13 23.74
C ASP A 130 -11.27 10.87 22.21
N VAL A 131 -10.09 10.60 21.61
CA VAL A 131 -9.96 10.26 20.18
C VAL A 131 -10.58 8.89 19.91
N THR A 132 -11.26 8.76 18.77
CA THR A 132 -11.80 7.48 18.27
C THR A 132 -11.27 7.18 16.87
N LEU A 133 -10.59 6.04 16.70
CA LEU A 133 -10.07 5.58 15.42
C LEU A 133 -10.66 4.21 15.07
N LYS A 134 -11.04 4.01 13.81
CA LYS A 134 -11.51 2.73 13.27
C LYS A 134 -11.13 2.59 11.81
N ASN A 135 -10.65 1.40 11.42
CA ASN A 135 -10.26 1.10 10.05
C ASN A 135 -9.39 2.20 9.42
N SER A 136 -8.32 2.60 10.13
CA SER A 136 -7.52 3.75 9.76
C SER A 136 -6.04 3.49 9.94
N VAL A 137 -5.22 4.15 9.13
CA VAL A 137 -3.76 4.12 9.21
C VAL A 137 -3.27 5.53 9.57
N ILE A 138 -2.55 5.64 10.67
CA ILE A 138 -1.95 6.89 11.15
C ILE A 138 -0.45 6.80 10.92
N LEU A 139 0.08 7.65 10.04
CA LEU A 139 1.50 7.63 9.70
C LEU A 139 2.36 8.17 10.84
N ASN A 140 3.68 7.92 10.75
CA ASN A 140 4.64 8.36 11.75
C ASN A 140 4.58 9.88 11.97
N ASN A 141 4.85 10.32 13.20
CA ASN A 141 4.90 11.72 13.62
C ASN A 141 3.57 12.48 13.55
N SER A 142 2.47 11.82 13.19
CA SER A 142 1.15 12.45 13.09
C SER A 142 0.66 12.94 14.46
N LYS A 143 -0.15 14.00 14.42
CA LYS A 143 -0.80 14.55 15.61
C LYS A 143 -2.30 14.63 15.42
N ILE A 144 -3.05 13.88 16.22
CA ILE A 144 -4.51 13.89 16.27
C ILE A 144 -4.97 14.69 17.48
N LEU A 145 -5.82 15.67 17.25
CA LEU A 145 -6.31 16.55 18.33
C LEU A 145 -7.36 15.84 19.19
N PRO A 146 -7.61 16.34 20.42
CA PRO A 146 -8.62 15.75 21.29
C PRO A 146 -10.02 15.73 20.66
N LYS A 147 -10.77 14.64 20.92
CA LYS A 147 -12.15 14.42 20.47
C LYS A 147 -12.32 14.21 18.96
N GLU A 148 -11.23 14.02 18.22
CA GLU A 148 -11.35 13.67 16.80
C GLU A 148 -11.82 12.22 16.63
N GLU A 149 -12.70 12.03 15.64
CA GLU A 149 -13.19 10.73 15.20
C GLU A 149 -12.78 10.50 13.75
N ILE A 150 -11.96 9.45 13.51
CA ILE A 150 -11.38 9.17 12.20
C ILE A 150 -11.73 7.74 11.82
N PHE A 151 -12.41 7.59 10.69
CA PHE A 151 -12.89 6.33 10.18
C PHE A 151 -12.53 6.17 8.70
N ASP A 152 -12.16 4.94 8.31
CA ASP A 152 -11.92 4.54 6.92
C ASP A 152 -10.93 5.48 6.18
N SER A 153 -9.85 5.91 6.87
CA SER A 153 -8.99 6.99 6.43
C SER A 153 -7.51 6.71 6.70
N VAL A 154 -6.67 7.43 6.00
CA VAL A 154 -5.23 7.54 6.27
C VAL A 154 -4.93 8.94 6.77
N VAL A 155 -4.12 9.08 7.82
CA VAL A 155 -3.63 10.37 8.30
C VAL A 155 -2.14 10.45 8.03
N ASP A 156 -1.73 11.50 7.31
CA ASP A 156 -0.33 11.75 6.99
C ASP A 156 0.47 12.35 8.17
N ASP A 157 1.76 12.51 7.99
CA ASP A 157 2.68 13.09 8.98
C ASP A 157 2.43 14.60 9.27
N CYS A 158 1.68 15.28 8.39
CA CYS A 158 1.22 16.64 8.58
C CYS A 158 -0.12 16.73 9.33
N GLY A 159 -0.79 15.59 9.57
CA GLY A 159 -2.11 15.50 10.20
C GLY A 159 -3.28 15.68 9.23
N ASN A 160 -3.05 15.64 7.92
CA ASN A 160 -4.12 15.68 6.93
C ASN A 160 -4.84 14.32 6.88
N ILE A 161 -6.16 14.36 6.92
CA ILE A 161 -7.01 13.16 6.78
C ILE A 161 -7.32 12.96 5.30
N ILE A 162 -6.99 11.77 4.80
CA ILE A 162 -7.16 11.38 3.40
C ILE A 162 -8.17 10.21 3.35
N HIS A 163 -9.24 10.41 2.58
CA HIS A 163 -10.35 9.44 2.44
C HIS A 163 -10.29 8.67 1.13
#